data_613f3bd300ff00ccaa2fc7fc13b6ea5a
#
_entry.id   613f3bd300ff00ccaa2fc7fc13b6ea5a
#
_cell.length_a   1.000
_cell.length_b   1.000
_cell.length_c   1.000
_cell.angle_alpha   90.00
_cell.angle_beta   90.00
_cell.angle_gamma   90.00
#
_symmetry.space_group_name_H-M   'P 1'
#
loop_
_entity.id
_entity.type
_entity.pdbx_description
1 polymer ?
#
loop_
_entity_poly.entity_id
_entity_poly.type
_entity_poly.pdbx_seq_one_letter_code
_entity_poly.pdbx_strand_id
1 'polypeptide(L)'
;LLSRASCNENFEMDSELVELSLQTILTSIRLIYHKFPGENSSSNRKKEICRELIQAITENYKNERRAQFYADKLGISLQHLSTTVRQVTGKSVLDTIAYIVIMDAKAKLKGTNMTIQEIAYSLNFPSASFFGKYFRRYVGMTPLEFRNR
;
A
#
# COMPACT_ATOMS: atom_id res chain seq x y z
N LEU A 1 22.99 41.27 21.91
CA LEU A 1 22.92 40.84 20.50
C LEU A 1 22.91 39.34 20.47
N LEU A 2 21.73 38.74 20.65
CA LEU A 2 21.52 37.29 20.51
C LEU A 2 20.91 37.05 19.13
N SER A 3 21.73 36.47 18.26
CA SER A 3 21.39 36.04 16.93
C SER A 3 20.39 34.84 17.04
N ARG A 4 19.16 35.04 16.60
CA ARG A 4 18.21 33.96 16.39
C ARG A 4 18.67 33.13 15.17
N ALA A 5 19.28 31.98 15.42
CA ALA A 5 19.45 30.97 14.41
C ALA A 5 18.04 30.40 14.08
N SER A 6 17.54 30.79 12.93
CA SER A 6 16.33 30.21 12.35
C SER A 6 16.67 28.79 11.91
N CYS A 7 16.32 27.81 12.74
CA CYS A 7 16.39 26.40 12.38
C CYS A 7 15.19 26.11 11.48
N ASN A 8 15.34 26.42 10.19
CA ASN A 8 14.41 25.99 9.15
C ASN A 8 15.07 24.82 8.44
N GLU A 9 15.27 23.72 9.17
CA GLU A 9 15.58 22.43 8.55
C GLU A 9 14.29 21.95 7.90
N ASN A 10 14.15 22.27 6.61
CA ASN A 10 13.31 21.51 5.70
C ASN A 10 13.90 20.11 5.69
N PHE A 11 13.31 19.21 6.46
CA PHE A 11 13.59 17.80 6.42
C PHE A 11 12.99 17.28 5.11
N GLU A 12 13.72 17.44 4.00
CA GLU A 12 13.41 16.76 2.75
C GLU A 12 13.64 15.27 3.00
N MET A 13 12.57 14.58 3.34
CA MET A 13 12.61 13.12 3.42
C MET A 13 12.88 12.59 2.02
N ASP A 14 14.04 12.01 1.82
CA ASP A 14 14.45 11.38 0.58
C ASP A 14 13.42 10.29 0.20
N SER A 15 13.06 10.20 -1.08
CA SER A 15 12.06 9.25 -1.56
C SER A 15 12.43 7.81 -1.19
N GLU A 16 13.73 7.53 -1.06
CA GLU A 16 14.30 6.26 -0.63
C GLU A 16 14.00 5.95 0.85
N LEU A 17 14.05 6.97 1.73
CA LEU A 17 13.69 6.83 3.14
C LEU A 17 12.19 6.55 3.32
N VAL A 18 11.34 7.18 2.50
CA VAL A 18 9.89 6.93 2.51
C VAL A 18 9.60 5.49 2.07
N GLU A 19 10.30 5.00 1.06
CA GLU A 19 10.16 3.63 0.56
C GLU A 19 10.62 2.60 1.59
N LEU A 20 11.76 2.83 2.24
CA LEU A 20 12.27 2.00 3.34
C LEU A 20 11.34 2.00 4.55
N SER A 21 10.78 3.15 4.91
CA SER A 21 9.80 3.27 6.00
C SER A 21 8.53 2.49 5.71
N LEU A 22 8.04 2.57 4.47
CA LEU A 22 6.87 1.80 4.03
C LEU A 22 7.15 0.28 4.07
N GLN A 23 8.31 -0.15 3.60
CA GLN A 23 8.73 -1.55 3.67
C GLN A 23 8.84 -2.03 5.13
N THR A 24 9.34 -1.19 6.02
CA THR A 24 9.45 -1.50 7.44
C THR A 24 8.07 -1.66 8.09
N ILE A 25 7.13 -0.77 7.77
CA ILE A 25 5.73 -0.85 8.25
C ILE A 25 5.06 -2.13 7.72
N LEU A 26 5.22 -2.42 6.42
CA LEU A 26 4.67 -3.62 5.80
C LEU A 26 5.29 -4.90 6.39
N THR A 27 6.59 -4.88 6.69
CA THR A 27 7.28 -5.98 7.36
C THR A 27 6.79 -6.14 8.80
N SER A 28 6.56 -5.05 9.51
CA SER A 28 6.02 -5.07 10.87
C SER A 28 4.59 -5.63 10.91
N ILE A 29 3.74 -5.24 9.95
CA ILE A 29 2.40 -5.82 9.76
C ILE A 29 2.52 -7.32 9.52
N ARG A 30 3.45 -7.76 8.66
CA ARG A 30 3.73 -9.18 8.39
C ARG A 30 4.13 -9.93 9.66
N LEU A 31 5.01 -9.37 10.50
CA LEU A 31 5.46 -9.97 11.75
C LEU A 31 4.34 -10.06 12.80
N ILE A 32 3.46 -9.06 12.88
CA ILE A 32 2.29 -9.09 13.77
C ILE A 32 1.34 -10.22 13.36
N TYR A 33 1.08 -10.38 12.07
CA TYR A 33 0.26 -11.50 11.56
C TYR A 33 0.92 -12.87 11.73
N HIS A 34 2.25 -12.92 11.85
CA HIS A 34 2.99 -14.17 12.09
C HIS A 34 2.93 -14.65 13.55
N LYS A 35 2.56 -13.78 14.50
CA LYS A 35 2.69 -14.03 15.95
C LYS A 35 1.44 -14.62 16.62
N PHE A 36 0.39 -14.98 15.88
CA PHE A 36 -0.80 -15.65 16.43
C PHE A 36 -0.87 -17.12 15.97
N PRO A 37 -0.21 -18.06 16.65
CA PRO A 37 -0.43 -19.48 16.44
C PRO A 37 -1.58 -19.93 17.35
N GLY A 38 -2.65 -20.40 16.75
CA GLY A 38 -3.68 -21.13 17.47
C GLY A 38 -5.07 -20.87 16.92
N GLU A 39 -5.55 -21.78 16.12
CA GLU A 39 -6.91 -22.29 16.07
C GLU A 39 -7.17 -23.00 14.72
N ASN A 40 -7.76 -24.20 14.77
CA ASN A 40 -8.27 -25.05 13.68
C ASN A 40 -7.54 -24.97 12.32
N SER A 41 -7.04 -26.10 11.83
CA SER A 41 -6.19 -26.18 10.63
C SER A 41 -6.74 -25.45 9.39
N SER A 42 -8.08 -25.39 9.21
CA SER A 42 -8.70 -24.66 8.10
C SER A 42 -8.66 -23.13 8.28
N SER A 43 -8.82 -22.62 9.51
CA SER A 43 -8.68 -21.21 9.84
C SER A 43 -7.23 -20.75 9.67
N ASN A 44 -6.27 -21.61 10.02
CA ASN A 44 -4.86 -21.33 9.86
C ASN A 44 -4.45 -21.23 8.39
N ARG A 45 -4.97 -22.12 7.54
CA ARG A 45 -4.72 -22.07 6.08
C ARG A 45 -5.28 -20.80 5.43
N LYS A 46 -6.47 -20.34 5.85
CA LYS A 46 -7.04 -19.08 5.34
C LYS A 46 -6.18 -17.86 5.74
N LYS A 47 -5.71 -17.82 6.96
CA LYS A 47 -4.79 -16.76 7.43
C LYS A 47 -3.46 -16.80 6.67
N GLU A 48 -2.96 -18.00 6.35
CA GLU A 48 -1.76 -18.20 5.54
C GLU A 48 -1.93 -17.61 4.13
N ILE A 49 -3.01 -17.94 3.43
CA ILE A 49 -3.33 -17.38 2.11
C ILE A 49 -3.37 -15.84 2.16
N CYS A 50 -3.95 -15.25 3.20
CA CYS A 50 -3.96 -13.80 3.35
C CYS A 50 -2.56 -13.22 3.56
N ARG A 51 -1.68 -13.90 4.29
CA ARG A 51 -0.27 -13.49 4.47
C ARG A 51 0.50 -13.56 3.16
N GLU A 52 0.39 -14.68 2.45
CA GLU A 52 1.01 -14.88 1.14
C GLU A 52 0.52 -13.82 0.14
N LEU A 53 -0.77 -13.48 0.17
CA LEU A 53 -1.34 -12.42 -0.66
C LEU A 53 -0.73 -11.06 -0.34
N ILE A 54 -0.65 -10.67 0.92
CA ILE A 54 -0.07 -9.37 1.33
C ILE A 54 1.40 -9.29 0.89
N GLN A 55 2.15 -10.37 1.06
CA GLN A 55 3.52 -10.43 0.58
C GLN A 55 3.60 -10.25 -0.95
N ALA A 56 2.80 -11.01 -1.69
CA ALA A 56 2.76 -10.93 -3.15
C ALA A 56 2.35 -9.53 -3.64
N ILE A 57 1.38 -8.87 -2.97
CA ILE A 57 0.99 -7.50 -3.30
C ILE A 57 2.15 -6.54 -3.02
N THR A 58 2.80 -6.63 -1.87
CA THR A 58 3.92 -5.74 -1.50
C THR A 58 5.05 -5.79 -2.52
N GLU A 59 5.30 -6.96 -3.09
CA GLU A 59 6.34 -7.15 -4.12
C GLU A 59 5.93 -6.62 -5.50
N ASN A 60 4.62 -6.55 -5.82
CA ASN A 60 4.14 -6.36 -7.19
C ASN A 60 3.16 -5.20 -7.38
N TYR A 61 2.67 -4.51 -6.34
CA TYR A 61 1.59 -3.52 -6.42
C TYR A 61 1.84 -2.35 -7.37
N LYS A 62 3.10 -2.01 -7.61
CA LYS A 62 3.45 -0.95 -8.56
C LYS A 62 3.10 -1.35 -10.00
N ASN A 63 3.36 -2.60 -10.34
CA ASN A 63 3.24 -3.10 -11.71
C ASN A 63 1.94 -3.88 -11.98
N GLU A 64 1.35 -4.47 -10.93
CA GLU A 64 0.23 -5.38 -11.10
C GLU A 64 -0.89 -5.07 -10.09
N ARG A 65 -2.12 -4.87 -10.58
CA ARG A 65 -3.31 -4.56 -9.77
C ARG A 65 -4.48 -5.49 -10.03
N ARG A 66 -4.30 -6.53 -10.87
CA ARG A 66 -5.36 -7.50 -11.19
C ARG A 66 -5.37 -8.60 -10.13
N ALA A 67 -6.54 -8.85 -9.54
CA ALA A 67 -6.71 -9.92 -8.55
C ALA A 67 -6.35 -11.30 -9.11
N GLN A 68 -6.59 -11.52 -10.42
CA GLN A 68 -6.25 -12.79 -11.09
C GLN A 68 -4.74 -13.08 -11.01
N PHE A 69 -3.89 -12.09 -11.24
CA PHE A 69 -2.43 -12.24 -11.14
C PHE A 69 -2.01 -12.82 -9.78
N TYR A 70 -2.61 -12.33 -8.70
CA TYR A 70 -2.28 -12.80 -7.35
C TYR A 70 -2.84 -14.20 -7.08
N ALA A 71 -4.01 -14.52 -7.61
CA ALA A 71 -4.55 -15.88 -7.53
C ALA A 71 -3.64 -16.88 -8.24
N ASP A 72 -3.19 -16.56 -9.45
CA ASP A 72 -2.28 -17.39 -10.24
C ASP A 72 -0.92 -17.55 -9.53
N LYS A 73 -0.39 -16.44 -8.96
CA LYS A 73 0.87 -16.46 -8.20
C LYS A 73 0.80 -17.32 -6.94
N LEU A 74 -0.35 -17.39 -6.29
CA LEU A 74 -0.60 -18.25 -5.12
C LEU A 74 -1.02 -19.67 -5.50
N GLY A 75 -1.20 -19.98 -6.78
CA GLY A 75 -1.62 -21.30 -7.25
C GLY A 75 -3.03 -21.70 -6.84
N ILE A 76 -3.94 -20.73 -6.67
CA ILE A 76 -5.34 -20.96 -6.29
C ILE A 76 -6.30 -20.24 -7.24
N SER A 77 -7.56 -20.65 -7.28
CA SER A 77 -8.56 -19.98 -8.10
C SER A 77 -8.87 -18.57 -7.55
N LEU A 78 -9.21 -17.63 -8.44
CA LEU A 78 -9.65 -16.27 -8.04
C LEU A 78 -10.86 -16.31 -7.10
N GLN A 79 -11.78 -17.25 -7.32
CA GLN A 79 -12.94 -17.43 -6.45
C GLN A 79 -12.54 -17.85 -5.04
N HIS A 80 -11.60 -18.81 -4.92
CA HIS A 80 -11.09 -19.25 -3.63
C HIS A 80 -10.36 -18.14 -2.91
N LEU A 81 -9.48 -17.40 -3.60
CA LEU A 81 -8.79 -16.24 -3.05
C LEU A 81 -9.78 -15.18 -2.55
N SER A 82 -10.74 -14.78 -3.39
CA SER A 82 -11.73 -13.75 -3.07
C SER A 82 -12.59 -14.12 -1.86
N THR A 83 -13.05 -15.37 -1.80
CA THR A 83 -13.85 -15.89 -0.67
C THR A 83 -13.02 -15.89 0.62
N THR A 84 -11.79 -16.41 0.55
CA THR A 84 -10.89 -16.50 1.70
C THR A 84 -10.57 -15.12 2.27
N VAL A 85 -10.15 -14.19 1.40
CA VAL A 85 -9.79 -12.82 1.82
C VAL A 85 -10.99 -12.14 2.45
N ARG A 86 -12.19 -12.25 1.86
CA ARG A 86 -13.39 -11.64 2.41
C ARG A 86 -13.80 -12.23 3.75
N GLN A 87 -13.64 -13.54 3.94
CA GLN A 87 -13.93 -14.21 5.22
C GLN A 87 -12.97 -13.80 6.34
N VAL A 88 -11.68 -13.61 6.02
CA VAL A 88 -10.65 -13.26 7.02
C VAL A 88 -10.60 -11.78 7.31
N THR A 89 -10.74 -10.93 6.29
CA THR A 89 -10.49 -9.47 6.41
C THR A 89 -11.75 -8.61 6.30
N GLY A 90 -12.85 -9.16 5.81
CA GLY A 90 -14.07 -8.41 5.47
C GLY A 90 -13.95 -7.56 4.20
N LYS A 91 -12.78 -7.54 3.54
CA LYS A 91 -12.49 -6.71 2.36
C LYS A 91 -12.35 -7.57 1.11
N SER A 92 -12.44 -6.93 -0.07
CA SER A 92 -12.11 -7.60 -1.33
C SER A 92 -10.59 -7.64 -1.56
N VAL A 93 -10.15 -8.52 -2.47
CA VAL A 93 -8.75 -8.57 -2.92
C VAL A 93 -8.34 -7.22 -3.53
N LEU A 94 -9.22 -6.60 -4.33
CA LEU A 94 -8.95 -5.30 -4.96
C LEU A 94 -8.82 -4.17 -3.93
N ASP A 95 -9.63 -4.19 -2.87
CA ASP A 95 -9.51 -3.21 -1.78
C ASP A 95 -8.20 -3.38 -1.01
N THR A 96 -7.73 -4.62 -0.86
CA THR A 96 -6.44 -4.91 -0.22
C THR A 96 -5.28 -4.39 -1.07
N ILE A 97 -5.32 -4.59 -2.38
CA ILE A 97 -4.34 -4.04 -3.32
C ILE A 97 -4.36 -2.51 -3.27
N ALA A 98 -5.56 -1.92 -3.37
CA ALA A 98 -5.74 -0.48 -3.36
C ALA A 98 -5.24 0.15 -2.05
N TYR A 99 -5.45 -0.50 -0.92
CA TYR A 99 -4.95 -0.04 0.36
C TYR A 99 -3.43 0.16 0.34
N ILE A 100 -2.67 -0.80 -0.17
CA ILE A 100 -1.20 -0.73 -0.24
C ILE A 100 -0.75 0.37 -1.20
N VAL A 101 -1.37 0.46 -2.39
CA VAL A 101 -1.09 1.53 -3.37
C VAL A 101 -1.35 2.91 -2.78
N ILE A 102 -2.47 3.08 -2.07
CA ILE A 102 -2.85 4.36 -1.46
C ILE A 102 -1.93 4.72 -0.28
N MET A 103 -1.46 3.74 0.49
CA MET A 103 -0.50 3.99 1.57
C MET A 103 0.82 4.55 1.02
N ASP A 104 1.38 3.96 -0.04
CA ASP A 104 2.58 4.48 -0.72
C ASP A 104 2.31 5.87 -1.33
N ALA A 105 1.17 6.05 -1.99
CA ALA A 105 0.78 7.35 -2.54
C ALA A 105 0.72 8.45 -1.46
N LYS A 106 0.10 8.16 -0.31
CA LYS A 106 0.00 9.10 0.82
C LYS A 106 1.38 9.42 1.41
N ALA A 107 2.23 8.41 1.55
CA ALA A 107 3.60 8.60 2.04
C ALA A 107 4.39 9.53 1.11
N LYS A 108 4.33 9.31 -0.21
CA LYS A 108 5.00 10.17 -1.19
C LYS A 108 4.41 11.59 -1.23
N LEU A 109 3.07 11.72 -1.14
CA LEU A 109 2.41 13.03 -1.14
C LEU A 109 2.83 13.90 0.04
N LYS A 110 3.07 13.32 1.20
CA LYS A 110 3.45 14.03 2.43
C LYS A 110 4.95 14.08 2.68
N GLY A 111 5.67 13.06 2.27
CA GLY A 111 7.09 12.90 2.61
C GLY A 111 8.05 13.35 1.52
N THR A 112 7.58 13.76 0.35
CA THR A 112 8.45 14.15 -0.77
C THR A 112 7.95 15.40 -1.48
N ASN A 113 8.86 16.07 -2.22
CA ASN A 113 8.54 17.18 -3.11
C ASN A 113 8.12 16.72 -4.53
N MET A 114 7.95 15.41 -4.75
CA MET A 114 7.51 14.88 -6.05
C MET A 114 6.20 15.54 -6.48
N THR A 115 6.12 15.90 -7.76
CA THR A 115 4.86 16.35 -8.36
C THR A 115 3.83 15.23 -8.39
N ILE A 116 2.55 15.56 -8.51
CA ILE A 116 1.48 14.56 -8.65
C ILE A 116 1.73 13.64 -9.85
N GLN A 117 2.33 14.18 -10.91
CA GLN A 117 2.68 13.42 -12.11
C GLN A 117 3.82 12.42 -11.87
N GLU A 118 4.86 12.84 -11.17
CA GLU A 118 5.98 11.95 -10.79
C GLU A 118 5.51 10.84 -9.87
N ILE A 119 4.65 11.14 -8.89
CA ILE A 119 4.04 10.13 -8.03
C ILE A 119 3.21 9.14 -8.86
N ALA A 120 2.37 9.64 -9.78
CA ALA A 120 1.58 8.78 -10.65
C ALA A 120 2.47 7.81 -11.45
N TYR A 121 3.57 8.30 -12.04
CA TYR A 121 4.51 7.47 -12.79
C TYR A 121 5.28 6.51 -11.89
N SER A 122 5.72 6.94 -10.70
CA SER A 122 6.41 6.07 -9.73
C SER A 122 5.54 4.90 -9.26
N LEU A 123 4.23 5.06 -9.32
CA LEU A 123 3.22 4.03 -9.03
C LEU A 123 2.68 3.34 -10.29
N ASN A 124 3.34 3.56 -11.45
CA ASN A 124 2.96 2.98 -12.73
C ASN A 124 1.50 3.24 -13.15
N PHE A 125 1.03 4.47 -12.95
CA PHE A 125 -0.22 4.94 -13.54
C PHE A 125 0.03 5.53 -14.92
N PRO A 126 -0.90 5.35 -15.88
CA PRO A 126 -0.74 5.89 -17.24
C PRO A 126 -0.65 7.42 -17.29
N SER A 127 -1.27 8.10 -16.32
CA SER A 127 -1.22 9.56 -16.20
C SER A 127 -1.63 10.02 -14.79
N ALA A 128 -1.31 11.28 -14.47
CA ALA A 128 -1.77 11.94 -13.24
C ALA A 128 -3.31 11.96 -13.13
N SER A 129 -4.03 12.04 -14.24
CA SER A 129 -5.50 12.02 -14.25
C SER A 129 -6.05 10.66 -13.79
N PHE A 130 -5.49 9.54 -14.28
CA PHE A 130 -5.87 8.20 -13.83
C PHE A 130 -5.54 7.99 -12.36
N PHE A 131 -4.36 8.41 -11.93
CA PHE A 131 -3.97 8.38 -10.53
C PHE A 131 -4.92 9.21 -9.66
N GLY A 132 -5.25 10.44 -10.07
CA GLY A 132 -6.15 11.32 -9.34
C GLY A 132 -7.54 10.70 -9.14
N LYS A 133 -8.12 10.10 -10.20
CA LYS A 133 -9.40 9.38 -10.11
C LYS A 133 -9.33 8.17 -9.17
N TYR A 134 -8.27 7.39 -9.28
CA TYR A 134 -8.04 6.23 -8.42
C TYR A 134 -7.89 6.65 -6.95
N PHE A 135 -7.03 7.63 -6.67
CA PHE A 135 -6.82 8.14 -5.32
C PHE A 135 -8.11 8.69 -4.72
N ARG A 136 -8.86 9.52 -5.46
CA ARG A 136 -10.14 10.09 -5.01
C ARG A 136 -11.18 9.02 -4.70
N ARG A 137 -11.22 7.94 -5.48
CA ARG A 137 -12.13 6.80 -5.24
C ARG A 137 -11.93 6.17 -3.86
N TYR A 138 -10.69 6.02 -3.42
CA TYR A 138 -10.37 5.33 -2.17
C TYR A 138 -10.18 6.27 -0.97
N VAL A 139 -9.84 7.52 -1.20
CA VAL A 139 -9.54 8.52 -0.14
C VAL A 139 -10.64 9.56 0.02
N GLY A 140 -11.50 9.73 -0.97
CA GLY A 140 -12.59 10.70 -0.96
C GLY A 140 -12.18 12.12 -1.39
N MET A 141 -10.89 12.38 -1.63
CA MET A 141 -10.36 13.68 -2.06
C MET A 141 -9.25 13.50 -3.09
N THR A 142 -8.89 14.58 -3.79
CA THR A 142 -7.82 14.55 -4.76
C THR A 142 -6.43 14.46 -4.09
N PRO A 143 -5.39 13.97 -4.80
CA PRO A 143 -4.02 13.96 -4.28
C PRO A 143 -3.53 15.35 -3.87
N LEU A 144 -3.89 16.39 -4.62
CA LEU A 144 -3.48 17.77 -4.30
C LEU A 144 -4.16 18.28 -3.02
N GLU A 145 -5.45 18.06 -2.86
CA GLU A 145 -6.17 18.39 -1.62
C GLU A 145 -5.58 17.65 -0.43
N PHE A 146 -5.22 16.38 -0.61
CA PHE A 146 -4.58 15.58 0.45
C PHE A 146 -3.21 16.13 0.83
N ARG A 147 -2.39 16.54 -0.16
CA ARG A 147 -1.08 17.14 0.08
C ARG A 147 -1.15 18.41 0.91
N ASN A 148 -2.14 19.26 0.64
CA ASN A 148 -2.26 20.60 1.22
C ASN A 148 -2.95 20.60 2.60
N ARG A 149 -3.43 19.47 3.07
CA ARG A 149 -3.96 19.31 4.45
C ARG A 149 -2.84 19.16 5.47
#